data_83858e164eb2a5d2716374e71067367e
#
_entry.id   83858e164eb2a5d2716374e71067367e
#
_cell.length_a   1.000
_cell.length_b   1.000
_cell.length_c   1.000
_cell.angle_alpha   90.00
_cell.angle_beta   90.00
_cell.angle_gamma   90.00
#
_symmetry.space_group_name_H-M   'P 1'
#
loop_
_entity.id
_entity.type
_entity.pdbx_description
1 polymer ?
#
loop_
_entity_poly.entity_id
_entity_poly.type
_entity_poly.pdbx_seq_one_letter_code
_entity_poly.pdbx_strand_id
1 'polypeptide(L)'
;MPDNILWMKNITKLYPGVKALDNVNLEVQRGEIHALVGENGAGKSTLMNVLSGTIPYGEYEGTILYNGAECQFKNIHDSEKLGIVIIHQELALIPELSIGENMFLGNERRGNLGIDWNETYSQAEKHLKEVGLQEKATILIKDIGTGKQQLVEIAKALSKNVKLLILDEPTSSLNEEDSKMLLDMLLQFKKQGMTSILISHKLSEVAYVADRITVLRDGATIETIDNESHNIDESRIIRGMVGRELTSRFPSREHKVSPEIGMEVKDWTVYHPVYTEKRVVNNVSFHVHKGEIVGFSGLQGAGRTELAMSLFGKSYGSNISGREFLNGQEVNLKTEREAIGHGLAYVTEDRKTNGLVLIDTIAKNTTMARLEKICDKRGVIDVGMENHIAEKYRSALNVKTPTVQQFVGNLSGGNQQKVLLSKWMFADPDVLILDEPTRGIDVGAKYEIYCIMNDMVAQGKSVVMISSELPELLGMCDRIYVMNEGSLVAEMESAEATQEKIMAAILRSDKKSVTVEQKDAQEAEA
;
A
#
# COMPACT_ATOMS: atom_id res chain seq x y z
N MET A 1 -12.92 38.31 0.74
CA MET A 1 -12.52 37.15 -0.12
C MET A 1 -11.73 36.24 0.80
N PRO A 2 -11.86 34.93 0.72
CA PRO A 2 -11.00 34.04 1.50
C PRO A 2 -9.54 34.36 1.18
N ASP A 3 -8.66 34.28 2.18
CA ASP A 3 -7.20 34.54 2.03
C ASP A 3 -6.54 33.31 1.40
N ASN A 4 -6.70 33.14 0.08
CA ASN A 4 -6.13 32.03 -0.65
C ASN A 4 -4.61 32.23 -0.83
N ILE A 5 -3.81 31.30 -0.30
CA ILE A 5 -2.36 31.27 -0.56
C ILE A 5 -2.06 30.75 -1.97
N LEU A 6 -2.88 29.76 -2.43
CA LEU A 6 -2.75 29.10 -3.73
C LEU A 6 -4.09 29.04 -4.46
N TRP A 7 -4.07 29.33 -5.74
CA TRP A 7 -5.17 29.06 -6.65
C TRP A 7 -4.66 28.56 -7.99
N MET A 8 -4.87 27.30 -8.30
CA MET A 8 -4.65 26.71 -9.60
C MET A 8 -5.95 26.73 -10.39
N LYS A 9 -5.95 27.35 -11.57
CA LYS A 9 -7.13 27.59 -12.40
C LYS A 9 -7.02 26.87 -13.72
N ASN A 10 -8.01 26.06 -14.05
CA ASN A 10 -8.20 25.41 -15.35
C ASN A 10 -6.95 24.65 -15.81
N ILE A 11 -6.28 23.96 -14.90
CA ILE A 11 -5.04 23.23 -15.21
C ILE A 11 -5.36 22.02 -16.09
N THR A 12 -4.77 21.98 -17.28
CA THR A 12 -4.91 20.89 -18.24
C THR A 12 -3.54 20.37 -18.65
N LYS A 13 -3.34 19.05 -18.56
CA LYS A 13 -2.08 18.38 -18.97
C LYS A 13 -2.38 17.17 -19.84
N LEU A 14 -1.80 17.17 -21.02
CA LEU A 14 -1.88 16.06 -21.97
C LEU A 14 -0.57 15.27 -21.99
N TYR A 15 -0.68 13.95 -21.99
CA TYR A 15 0.37 13.02 -22.36
C TYR A 15 -0.04 12.25 -23.62
N PRO A 16 0.88 11.61 -24.35
CA PRO A 16 0.52 10.81 -25.53
C PRO A 16 -0.57 9.77 -25.20
N GLY A 17 -1.77 10.00 -25.77
CA GLY A 17 -2.92 9.11 -25.58
C GLY A 17 -3.72 9.26 -24.28
N VAL A 18 -3.32 10.15 -23.34
CA VAL A 18 -4.00 10.34 -22.06
C VAL A 18 -4.10 11.80 -21.69
N LYS A 19 -5.30 12.25 -21.32
CA LYS A 19 -5.54 13.56 -20.70
C LYS A 19 -5.45 13.39 -19.18
N ALA A 20 -4.28 13.66 -18.61
CA ALA A 20 -4.00 13.43 -17.20
C ALA A 20 -4.66 14.46 -16.27
N LEU A 21 -4.82 15.72 -16.76
CA LEU A 21 -5.57 16.77 -16.09
C LEU A 21 -6.49 17.43 -17.12
N ASP A 22 -7.74 17.66 -16.74
CA ASP A 22 -8.77 18.26 -17.57
C ASP A 22 -9.47 19.38 -16.80
N ASN A 23 -9.02 20.62 -17.04
CA ASN A 23 -9.63 21.82 -16.45
C ASN A 23 -9.71 21.77 -14.91
N VAL A 24 -8.65 21.26 -14.27
CA VAL A 24 -8.56 21.10 -12.81
C VAL A 24 -8.48 22.45 -12.11
N ASN A 25 -9.26 22.61 -11.04
CA ASN A 25 -9.24 23.77 -10.17
C ASN A 25 -8.93 23.36 -8.74
N LEU A 26 -7.96 24.03 -8.10
CA LEU A 26 -7.58 23.80 -6.71
C LEU A 26 -7.38 25.15 -6.00
N GLU A 27 -8.11 25.38 -4.92
CA GLU A 27 -7.96 26.53 -4.05
C GLU A 27 -7.53 26.11 -2.65
N VAL A 28 -6.42 26.70 -2.15
CA VAL A 28 -5.91 26.44 -0.81
C VAL A 28 -5.86 27.74 -0.02
N GLN A 29 -6.46 27.73 1.17
CA GLN A 29 -6.47 28.88 2.07
C GLN A 29 -5.20 28.92 2.92
N ARG A 30 -4.83 30.12 3.38
CA ARG A 30 -3.66 30.27 4.23
C ARG A 30 -3.88 29.63 5.60
N GLY A 31 -2.91 28.83 6.05
CA GLY A 31 -2.95 28.20 7.37
C GLY A 31 -3.88 26.99 7.48
N GLU A 32 -4.43 26.48 6.36
CA GLU A 32 -5.19 25.23 6.36
C GLU A 32 -4.33 24.01 6.05
N ILE A 33 -4.79 22.84 6.45
CA ILE A 33 -4.40 21.56 5.89
C ILE A 33 -5.44 21.17 4.85
N HIS A 34 -5.06 21.26 3.58
CA HIS A 34 -5.92 20.92 2.45
C HIS A 34 -5.64 19.50 1.98
N ALA A 35 -6.64 18.62 2.00
CA ALA A 35 -6.44 17.29 1.44
C ALA A 35 -6.78 17.24 -0.05
N LEU A 36 -5.97 16.54 -0.83
CA LEU A 36 -6.23 16.22 -2.22
C LEU A 36 -6.41 14.71 -2.36
N VAL A 37 -7.65 14.27 -2.59
CA VAL A 37 -8.01 12.86 -2.66
C VAL A 37 -8.49 12.47 -4.06
N GLY A 38 -8.45 11.19 -4.37
CA GLY A 38 -8.88 10.62 -5.66
C GLY A 38 -8.26 9.25 -5.88
N GLU A 39 -8.81 8.50 -6.82
CA GLU A 39 -8.25 7.19 -7.20
C GLU A 39 -6.84 7.31 -7.77
N ASN A 40 -6.11 6.19 -7.88
CA ASN A 40 -4.83 6.15 -8.57
C ASN A 40 -5.04 6.46 -10.06
N GLY A 41 -4.23 7.40 -10.59
CA GLY A 41 -4.43 7.91 -11.94
C GLY A 41 -5.43 9.06 -12.06
N ALA A 42 -6.05 9.53 -10.96
CA ALA A 42 -6.94 10.69 -10.98
C ALA A 42 -6.24 12.03 -11.26
N GLY A 43 -4.90 12.04 -11.38
CA GLY A 43 -4.12 13.23 -11.71
C GLY A 43 -3.48 13.95 -10.52
N LYS A 44 -3.60 13.44 -9.27
CA LYS A 44 -3.07 14.10 -8.05
C LYS A 44 -1.59 14.45 -8.14
N SER A 45 -0.73 13.47 -8.38
CA SER A 45 0.73 13.67 -8.48
C SER A 45 1.09 14.52 -9.71
N THR A 46 0.33 14.40 -10.82
CA THR A 46 0.52 15.27 -12.00
C THR A 46 0.23 16.73 -11.65
N LEU A 47 -0.85 17.01 -10.90
CA LEU A 47 -1.20 18.36 -10.45
C LEU A 47 -0.11 18.94 -9.53
N MET A 48 0.43 18.13 -8.62
CA MET A 48 1.53 18.55 -7.74
C MET A 48 2.85 18.74 -8.49
N ASN A 49 3.12 17.94 -9.52
CA ASN A 49 4.26 18.13 -10.40
C ASN A 49 4.17 19.43 -11.23
N VAL A 50 2.96 19.84 -11.61
CA VAL A 50 2.73 21.18 -12.21
C VAL A 50 3.01 22.27 -11.18
N LEU A 51 2.50 22.13 -9.95
CA LEU A 51 2.69 23.12 -8.87
C LEU A 51 4.16 23.24 -8.43
N SER A 52 4.88 22.12 -8.36
CA SER A 52 6.30 22.12 -7.96
C SER A 52 7.24 22.58 -9.07
N GLY A 53 6.77 22.71 -10.32
CA GLY A 53 7.63 23.04 -11.47
C GLY A 53 8.42 21.84 -12.03
N THR A 54 8.13 20.62 -11.57
CA THR A 54 8.63 19.37 -12.20
C THR A 54 8.09 19.25 -13.63
N ILE A 55 6.83 19.67 -13.84
CA ILE A 55 6.26 19.92 -15.16
C ILE A 55 6.33 21.42 -15.39
N PRO A 56 7.21 21.89 -16.29
CA PRO A 56 7.48 23.32 -16.45
C PRO A 56 6.32 24.05 -17.15
N TYR A 57 6.26 25.37 -16.90
CA TYR A 57 5.35 26.24 -17.62
C TYR A 57 5.53 26.13 -19.15
N GLY A 58 4.41 26.03 -19.87
CA GLY A 58 4.38 25.78 -21.32
C GLY A 58 4.13 24.31 -21.68
N GLU A 59 4.26 23.37 -20.73
CA GLU A 59 3.89 21.98 -20.92
C GLU A 59 2.48 21.64 -20.40
N TYR A 60 1.78 22.59 -19.83
CA TYR A 60 0.39 22.52 -19.37
C TYR A 60 -0.34 23.81 -19.71
N GLU A 61 -1.66 23.77 -19.72
CA GLU A 61 -2.54 24.93 -19.85
C GLU A 61 -3.10 25.33 -18.49
N GLY A 62 -3.53 26.59 -18.35
CA GLY A 62 -4.11 27.12 -17.11
C GLY A 62 -3.16 28.08 -16.39
N THR A 63 -3.56 28.53 -15.20
CA THR A 63 -2.87 29.59 -14.45
C THR A 63 -2.65 29.16 -13.00
N ILE A 64 -1.47 29.44 -12.45
CA ILE A 64 -1.15 29.26 -11.02
C ILE A 64 -1.03 30.66 -10.42
N LEU A 65 -1.85 30.94 -9.41
CA LEU A 65 -1.76 32.15 -8.58
C LEU A 65 -1.24 31.74 -7.19
N TYR A 66 -0.12 32.32 -6.78
CA TYR A 66 0.45 32.10 -5.45
C TYR A 66 0.65 33.43 -4.74
N ASN A 67 0.12 33.58 -3.53
CA ASN A 67 0.03 34.86 -2.81
C ASN A 67 -0.56 36.00 -3.67
N GLY A 68 -1.53 35.69 -4.52
CA GLY A 68 -2.21 36.64 -5.40
C GLY A 68 -1.43 37.02 -6.67
N ALA A 69 -0.20 36.55 -6.86
CA ALA A 69 0.62 36.78 -8.05
C ALA A 69 0.60 35.55 -8.97
N GLU A 70 0.56 35.79 -10.28
CA GLU A 70 0.70 34.72 -11.27
C GLU A 70 2.12 34.17 -11.28
N CYS A 71 2.25 32.84 -11.26
CA CYS A 71 3.52 32.13 -11.23
C CYS A 71 3.68 31.24 -12.46
N GLN A 72 4.89 31.27 -13.06
CA GLN A 72 5.27 30.49 -14.23
C GLN A 72 6.57 29.74 -13.91
N PHE A 73 6.45 28.58 -13.24
CA PHE A 73 7.60 27.78 -12.81
C PHE A 73 8.24 27.07 -14.01
N LYS A 74 9.55 27.26 -14.20
CA LYS A 74 10.34 26.59 -15.24
C LYS A 74 11.05 25.36 -14.72
N ASN A 75 11.21 25.25 -13.41
CA ASN A 75 11.87 24.15 -12.72
C ASN A 75 11.49 24.18 -11.21
N ILE A 76 11.86 23.13 -10.50
CA ILE A 76 11.60 22.98 -9.05
C ILE A 76 12.22 24.12 -8.22
N HIS A 77 13.35 24.65 -8.63
CA HIS A 77 14.02 25.72 -7.89
C HIS A 77 13.20 27.02 -7.84
N ASP A 78 12.39 27.29 -8.88
CA ASP A 78 11.54 28.48 -8.92
C ASP A 78 10.40 28.40 -7.90
N SER A 79 9.79 27.24 -7.70
CA SER A 79 8.76 27.00 -6.68
C SER A 79 9.35 26.99 -5.26
N GLU A 80 10.51 26.36 -5.06
CA GLU A 80 11.23 26.35 -3.79
C GLU A 80 11.62 27.75 -3.31
N LYS A 81 12.05 28.65 -4.20
CA LYS A 81 12.34 30.06 -3.84
C LYS A 81 11.13 30.79 -3.25
N LEU A 82 9.93 30.41 -3.65
CA LEU A 82 8.68 30.97 -3.08
C LEU A 82 8.23 30.27 -1.82
N GLY A 83 8.93 29.21 -1.38
CA GLY A 83 8.63 28.41 -0.20
C GLY A 83 7.60 27.30 -0.46
N ILE A 84 7.42 26.86 -1.70
CA ILE A 84 6.62 25.69 -2.06
C ILE A 84 7.56 24.49 -2.09
N VAL A 85 7.37 23.52 -1.19
CA VAL A 85 8.23 22.34 -1.07
C VAL A 85 7.37 21.09 -1.08
N ILE A 86 7.77 20.09 -1.87
CA ILE A 86 7.11 18.79 -1.98
C ILE A 86 7.96 17.71 -1.34
N ILE A 87 7.30 16.84 -0.57
CA ILE A 87 7.82 15.57 -0.07
C ILE A 87 7.13 14.48 -0.86
N HIS A 88 7.92 13.69 -1.60
CA HIS A 88 7.41 12.62 -2.45
C HIS A 88 7.14 11.35 -1.65
N GLN A 89 6.32 10.46 -2.19
CA GLN A 89 5.99 9.16 -1.64
C GLN A 89 7.24 8.28 -1.41
N GLU A 90 8.19 8.30 -2.35
CA GLU A 90 9.48 7.63 -2.21
C GLU A 90 10.49 8.58 -1.56
N LEU A 91 11.15 8.12 -0.49
CA LEU A 91 12.12 8.91 0.24
C LEU A 91 13.33 9.24 -0.66
N ALA A 92 13.61 10.54 -0.82
CA ALA A 92 14.76 11.03 -1.59
C ALA A 92 16.02 11.19 -0.70
N LEU A 93 16.29 10.17 0.14
CA LEU A 93 17.45 10.11 1.03
C LEU A 93 18.49 9.13 0.50
N ILE A 94 19.76 9.49 0.68
CA ILE A 94 20.90 8.63 0.32
C ILE A 94 21.30 7.83 1.57
N PRO A 95 21.16 6.50 1.56
CA PRO A 95 21.37 5.66 2.75
C PRO A 95 22.77 5.75 3.35
N GLU A 96 23.79 5.94 2.52
CA GLU A 96 25.20 5.99 2.91
C GLU A 96 25.67 7.36 3.42
N LEU A 97 24.82 8.38 3.33
CA LEU A 97 25.10 9.71 3.88
C LEU A 97 24.46 9.86 5.26
N SER A 98 25.04 10.74 6.07
CA SER A 98 24.47 11.13 7.37
C SER A 98 23.18 11.92 7.20
N ILE A 99 22.42 12.05 8.29
CA ILE A 99 21.21 12.89 8.33
C ILE A 99 21.52 14.32 7.90
N GLY A 100 22.58 14.93 8.48
CA GLY A 100 22.96 16.31 8.18
C GLY A 100 23.39 16.52 6.73
N GLU A 101 24.15 15.58 6.16
CA GLU A 101 24.53 15.60 4.75
C GLU A 101 23.30 15.51 3.83
N ASN A 102 22.36 14.60 4.12
CA ASN A 102 21.12 14.48 3.37
C ASN A 102 20.24 15.74 3.42
N MET A 103 20.14 16.37 4.59
CA MET A 103 19.31 17.56 4.78
C MET A 103 19.84 18.76 3.97
N PHE A 104 21.13 18.90 3.85
CA PHE A 104 21.76 20.05 3.20
C PHE A 104 22.45 19.72 1.87
N LEU A 105 22.23 18.54 1.32
CA LEU A 105 22.80 18.12 0.03
C LEU A 105 22.45 19.14 -1.07
N GLY A 106 23.49 19.72 -1.68
CA GLY A 106 23.37 20.80 -2.67
C GLY A 106 23.09 22.21 -2.09
N ASN A 107 22.94 22.32 -0.77
CA ASN A 107 22.73 23.57 -0.03
C ASN A 107 23.61 23.65 1.24
N GLU A 108 24.79 23.04 1.19
CA GLU A 108 25.74 23.00 2.29
C GLU A 108 26.11 24.40 2.74
N ARG A 109 26.29 24.58 4.05
CA ARG A 109 26.69 25.87 4.61
C ARG A 109 28.16 26.16 4.26
N ARG A 110 28.41 27.34 3.72
CA ARG A 110 29.75 27.74 3.26
C ARG A 110 30.47 28.52 4.34
N GLY A 111 31.67 28.04 4.71
CA GLY A 111 32.65 28.78 5.48
C GLY A 111 33.68 29.47 4.56
N ASN A 112 34.67 30.14 5.16
CA ASN A 112 35.71 30.86 4.43
C ASN A 112 36.63 29.96 3.58
N LEU A 113 36.73 28.66 3.89
CA LEU A 113 37.66 27.71 3.28
C LEU A 113 36.96 26.48 2.67
N GLY A 114 35.65 26.53 2.45
CA GLY A 114 34.87 25.43 1.91
C GLY A 114 33.55 25.22 2.64
N ILE A 115 33.08 23.96 2.76
CA ILE A 115 31.87 23.61 3.51
C ILE A 115 32.13 23.70 5.00
N ASP A 116 31.27 24.42 5.71
CA ASP A 116 31.25 24.44 7.19
C ASP A 116 30.38 23.30 7.73
N TRP A 117 31.01 22.17 8.00
CA TRP A 117 30.32 21.00 8.52
C TRP A 117 29.76 21.19 9.93
N ASN A 118 30.42 22.00 10.78
CA ASN A 118 29.94 22.27 12.12
C ASN A 118 28.63 23.05 12.08
N GLU A 119 28.56 24.10 11.24
CA GLU A 119 27.34 24.87 11.04
C GLU A 119 26.27 24.01 10.37
N THR A 120 26.62 23.20 9.37
CA THR A 120 25.69 22.28 8.69
C THR A 120 25.03 21.31 9.67
N TYR A 121 25.82 20.64 10.51
CA TYR A 121 25.27 19.72 11.52
C TYR A 121 24.49 20.44 12.61
N SER A 122 24.93 21.62 13.06
CA SER A 122 24.20 22.43 14.04
C SER A 122 22.82 22.85 13.54
N GLN A 123 22.73 23.29 12.30
CA GLN A 123 21.44 23.62 11.66
C GLN A 123 20.57 22.38 11.47
N ALA A 124 21.16 21.24 11.08
CA ALA A 124 20.42 19.98 10.98
C ALA A 124 19.80 19.59 12.32
N GLU A 125 20.56 19.60 13.40
CA GLU A 125 20.05 19.27 14.74
C GLU A 125 18.92 20.20 15.21
N LYS A 126 18.95 21.48 14.80
CA LYS A 126 17.85 22.40 15.07
C LYS A 126 16.56 21.95 14.42
N HIS A 127 16.58 21.63 13.11
CA HIS A 127 15.39 21.20 12.38
C HIS A 127 14.93 19.79 12.80
N LEU A 128 15.85 18.90 13.20
CA LEU A 128 15.49 17.60 13.77
C LEU A 128 14.67 17.74 15.06
N LYS A 129 15.03 18.71 15.91
CA LYS A 129 14.24 19.02 17.12
C LYS A 129 12.85 19.56 16.80
N GLU A 130 12.70 20.33 15.71
CA GLU A 130 11.39 20.86 15.26
C GLU A 130 10.41 19.74 14.90
N VAL A 131 10.93 18.61 14.38
CA VAL A 131 10.14 17.41 14.05
C VAL A 131 10.14 16.36 15.17
N GLY A 132 10.67 16.68 16.34
CA GLY A 132 10.69 15.78 17.50
C GLY A 132 11.73 14.66 17.43
N LEU A 133 12.66 14.69 16.48
CA LEU A 133 13.71 13.68 16.32
C LEU A 133 14.92 14.01 17.19
N GLN A 134 15.39 13.04 18.00
CA GLN A 134 16.50 13.22 18.94
C GLN A 134 17.84 12.64 18.44
N GLU A 135 17.85 12.06 17.25
CA GLU A 135 19.04 11.50 16.63
C GLU A 135 20.08 12.59 16.33
N LYS A 136 21.37 12.19 16.43
CA LYS A 136 22.46 13.08 16.03
C LYS A 136 22.49 13.22 14.51
N ALA A 137 22.73 14.43 14.03
CA ALA A 137 22.82 14.70 12.59
C ALA A 137 23.94 13.93 11.85
N THR A 138 24.88 13.33 12.59
CA THR A 138 25.99 12.51 12.06
C THR A 138 25.64 11.04 11.83
N ILE A 139 24.47 10.56 12.26
CA ILE A 139 24.03 9.16 12.05
C ILE A 139 23.69 8.95 10.58
N LEU A 140 24.06 7.78 10.03
CA LEU A 140 23.73 7.43 8.66
C LEU A 140 22.23 7.11 8.51
N ILE A 141 21.67 7.45 7.35
CA ILE A 141 20.24 7.22 7.07
C ILE A 141 19.88 5.74 7.15
N LYS A 142 20.76 4.84 6.67
CA LYS A 142 20.53 3.38 6.73
C LYS A 142 20.43 2.82 8.15
N ASP A 143 20.94 3.54 9.15
CA ASP A 143 20.98 3.08 10.54
C ASP A 143 19.74 3.52 11.35
N ILE A 144 18.80 4.21 10.71
CA ILE A 144 17.52 4.63 11.31
C ILE A 144 16.33 3.99 10.60
N GLY A 145 15.27 3.70 11.37
CA GLY A 145 14.04 3.11 10.83
C GLY A 145 13.27 4.05 9.89
N THR A 146 12.40 3.47 9.06
CA THR A 146 11.65 4.20 8.00
C THR A 146 10.84 5.37 8.54
N GLY A 147 10.18 5.24 9.71
CA GLY A 147 9.45 6.34 10.35
C GLY A 147 10.34 7.54 10.65
N LYS A 148 11.56 7.30 11.16
CA LYS A 148 12.54 8.35 11.42
C LYS A 148 13.10 8.96 10.12
N GLN A 149 13.28 8.16 9.07
CA GLN A 149 13.67 8.66 7.74
C GLN A 149 12.62 9.64 7.19
N GLN A 150 11.33 9.35 7.37
CA GLN A 150 10.25 10.25 6.99
C GLN A 150 10.33 11.60 7.73
N LEU A 151 10.62 11.59 9.03
CA LEU A 151 10.82 12.81 9.81
C LEU A 151 12.06 13.60 9.34
N VAL A 152 13.12 12.92 8.90
CA VAL A 152 14.30 13.58 8.30
C VAL A 152 13.93 14.30 6.99
N GLU A 153 13.10 13.68 6.12
CA GLU A 153 12.60 14.37 4.89
C GLU A 153 11.79 15.63 5.24
N ILE A 154 10.96 15.58 6.28
CA ILE A 154 10.21 16.75 6.73
C ILE A 154 11.16 17.81 7.29
N ALA A 155 12.14 17.44 8.11
CA ALA A 155 13.15 18.36 8.63
C ALA A 155 13.96 19.02 7.50
N LYS A 156 14.32 18.25 6.46
CA LYS A 156 14.95 18.75 5.23
C LYS A 156 14.06 19.76 4.49
N ALA A 157 12.75 19.50 4.38
CA ALA A 157 11.80 20.44 3.80
C ALA A 157 11.75 21.75 4.62
N LEU A 158 11.64 21.65 5.95
CA LEU A 158 11.59 22.82 6.85
C LEU A 158 12.85 23.71 6.76
N SER A 159 14.01 23.13 6.49
CA SER A 159 15.27 23.89 6.30
C SER A 159 15.23 24.87 5.10
N LYS A 160 14.22 24.76 4.20
CA LYS A 160 14.05 25.57 3.00
C LYS A 160 13.07 26.75 3.15
N ASN A 161 12.79 27.22 4.38
CA ASN A 161 11.83 28.31 4.66
C ASN A 161 10.43 28.06 4.04
N VAL A 162 9.91 26.90 4.28
CA VAL A 162 8.65 26.43 3.69
C VAL A 162 7.46 27.31 4.13
N LYS A 163 6.58 27.65 3.16
CA LYS A 163 5.30 28.34 3.38
C LYS A 163 4.11 27.49 2.96
N LEU A 164 4.32 26.62 1.98
CA LEU A 164 3.35 25.63 1.51
C LEU A 164 4.07 24.29 1.43
N LEU A 165 3.71 23.38 2.32
CA LEU A 165 4.26 22.03 2.39
C LEU A 165 3.32 21.06 1.67
N ILE A 166 3.83 20.35 0.67
CA ILE A 166 3.08 19.31 -0.05
C ILE A 166 3.62 17.96 0.41
N LEU A 167 2.72 17.09 0.85
CA LEU A 167 3.05 15.72 1.30
C LEU A 167 2.30 14.72 0.42
N ASP A 168 3.04 13.94 -0.36
CA ASP A 168 2.47 12.90 -1.24
C ASP A 168 2.58 11.54 -0.54
N GLU A 169 1.46 11.03 -0.01
CA GLU A 169 1.31 9.77 0.73
C GLU A 169 2.34 9.56 1.85
N PRO A 170 2.53 10.52 2.78
CA PRO A 170 3.64 10.49 3.73
C PRO A 170 3.56 9.35 4.76
N THR A 171 2.43 8.69 4.89
CA THR A 171 2.16 7.61 5.87
C THR A 171 2.09 6.22 5.22
N SER A 172 2.37 6.10 3.92
CA SER A 172 2.18 4.84 3.17
C SER A 172 3.06 3.69 3.65
N SER A 173 4.26 4.00 4.19
CA SER A 173 5.25 3.05 4.70
C SER A 173 5.34 3.02 6.22
N LEU A 174 4.46 3.75 6.93
CA LEU A 174 4.48 3.88 8.38
C LEU A 174 3.46 2.95 9.05
N ASN A 175 3.79 2.51 10.27
CA ASN A 175 2.81 1.88 11.15
C ASN A 175 1.79 2.90 11.68
N GLU A 176 0.76 2.45 12.40
CA GLU A 176 -0.32 3.33 12.88
C GLU A 176 0.18 4.39 13.90
N GLU A 177 1.12 4.02 14.76
CA GLU A 177 1.67 4.91 15.80
C GLU A 177 2.51 6.03 15.16
N ASP A 178 3.43 5.67 14.26
CA ASP A 178 4.25 6.63 13.52
C ASP A 178 3.39 7.54 12.62
N SER A 179 2.35 6.98 11.98
CA SER A 179 1.40 7.73 11.15
C SER A 179 0.68 8.78 11.99
N LYS A 180 0.16 8.40 13.16
CA LYS A 180 -0.51 9.32 14.08
C LYS A 180 0.42 10.43 14.55
N MET A 181 1.65 10.09 14.93
CA MET A 181 2.65 11.08 15.35
C MET A 181 2.93 12.11 14.25
N LEU A 182 3.05 11.67 13.00
CA LEU A 182 3.24 12.55 11.85
C LEU A 182 2.03 13.48 11.65
N LEU A 183 0.82 12.96 11.72
CA LEU A 183 -0.41 13.75 11.57
C LEU A 183 -0.56 14.78 12.68
N ASP A 184 -0.27 14.42 13.93
CA ASP A 184 -0.30 15.34 15.08
C ASP A 184 0.74 16.46 14.91
N MET A 185 1.91 16.16 14.34
CA MET A 185 2.94 17.16 13.99
C MET A 185 2.41 18.13 12.90
N LEU A 186 1.70 17.66 11.88
CA LEU A 186 1.09 18.55 10.88
C LEU A 186 0.06 19.50 11.51
N LEU A 187 -0.74 19.02 12.46
CA LEU A 187 -1.66 19.87 13.23
C LEU A 187 -0.92 20.92 14.06
N GLN A 188 0.27 20.61 14.60
CA GLN A 188 1.11 21.60 15.29
C GLN A 188 1.67 22.64 14.31
N PHE A 189 2.13 22.25 13.14
CA PHE A 189 2.60 23.18 12.10
C PHE A 189 1.49 24.12 11.64
N LYS A 190 0.27 23.59 11.45
CA LYS A 190 -0.91 24.42 11.16
C LYS A 190 -1.15 25.50 12.23
N LYS A 191 -1.06 25.15 13.53
CA LYS A 191 -1.21 26.11 14.64
C LYS A 191 -0.14 27.21 14.60
N GLN A 192 1.02 26.94 13.99
CA GLN A 192 2.09 27.92 13.74
C GLN A 192 1.90 28.74 12.47
N GLY A 193 0.78 28.54 11.74
CA GLY A 193 0.42 29.27 10.52
C GLY A 193 0.97 28.66 9.23
N MET A 194 1.53 27.44 9.27
CA MET A 194 1.95 26.73 8.07
C MET A 194 0.73 26.23 7.28
N THR A 195 0.81 26.33 5.96
CA THR A 195 -0.19 25.76 5.04
C THR A 195 0.34 24.44 4.50
N SER A 196 -0.50 23.41 4.43
CA SER A 196 -0.10 22.11 3.90
C SER A 196 -1.12 21.55 2.92
N ILE A 197 -0.63 20.84 1.88
CA ILE A 197 -1.45 19.98 1.01
C ILE A 197 -1.08 18.55 1.33
N LEU A 198 -2.06 17.76 1.76
CA LEU A 198 -1.90 16.35 2.07
C LEU A 198 -2.55 15.50 0.98
N ILE A 199 -1.77 14.68 0.30
CA ILE A 199 -2.29 13.63 -0.58
C ILE A 199 -2.25 12.33 0.21
N SER A 200 -3.41 11.69 0.39
CA SER A 200 -3.51 10.39 1.03
C SER A 200 -4.67 9.59 0.43
N HIS A 201 -4.50 8.28 0.39
CA HIS A 201 -5.57 7.34 0.09
C HIS A 201 -6.20 6.76 1.37
N LYS A 202 -5.62 7.01 2.54
CA LYS A 202 -6.17 6.64 3.86
C LYS A 202 -7.15 7.72 4.31
N LEU A 203 -8.43 7.49 4.07
CA LEU A 203 -9.47 8.50 4.30
C LEU A 203 -9.67 8.86 5.77
N SER A 204 -9.39 7.92 6.69
CA SER A 204 -9.38 8.19 8.13
C SER A 204 -8.34 9.25 8.53
N GLU A 205 -7.15 9.23 7.90
CA GLU A 205 -6.12 10.25 8.12
C GLU A 205 -6.56 11.61 7.59
N VAL A 206 -7.18 11.62 6.39
CA VAL A 206 -7.72 12.82 5.76
C VAL A 206 -8.84 13.44 6.63
N ALA A 207 -9.79 12.61 7.09
CA ALA A 207 -10.87 13.05 7.96
C ALA A 207 -10.35 13.64 9.28
N TYR A 208 -9.24 13.10 9.81
CA TYR A 208 -8.62 13.51 11.06
C TYR A 208 -7.96 14.88 10.99
N VAL A 209 -7.21 15.20 9.91
CA VAL A 209 -6.38 16.42 9.90
C VAL A 209 -6.82 17.51 8.93
N ALA A 210 -7.53 17.17 7.84
CA ALA A 210 -7.83 18.12 6.80
C ALA A 210 -8.98 19.06 7.18
N ASP A 211 -8.84 20.34 6.84
CA ASP A 211 -9.88 21.35 6.97
C ASP A 211 -10.81 21.35 5.75
N ARG A 212 -10.22 21.20 4.57
CA ARG A 212 -10.93 21.12 3.28
C ARG A 212 -10.36 19.97 2.46
N ILE A 213 -11.21 19.33 1.68
CA ILE A 213 -10.89 18.13 0.91
C ILE A 213 -11.32 18.35 -0.53
N THR A 214 -10.37 18.45 -1.46
CA THR A 214 -10.68 18.47 -2.90
C THR A 214 -10.60 17.06 -3.46
N VAL A 215 -11.67 16.65 -4.14
CA VAL A 215 -11.82 15.35 -4.77
C VAL A 215 -11.50 15.47 -6.25
N LEU A 216 -10.48 14.72 -6.70
CA LEU A 216 -10.17 14.54 -8.12
C LEU A 216 -10.66 13.17 -8.61
N ARG A 217 -11.22 13.14 -9.82
CA ARG A 217 -11.61 11.92 -10.51
C ARG A 217 -11.43 12.08 -12.01
N ASP A 218 -10.80 11.09 -12.66
CA ASP A 218 -10.56 11.06 -14.11
C ASP A 218 -9.93 12.35 -14.65
N GLY A 219 -8.99 12.93 -13.89
CA GLY A 219 -8.29 14.16 -14.27
C GLY A 219 -9.07 15.46 -14.05
N ALA A 220 -10.24 15.43 -13.43
CA ALA A 220 -11.07 16.62 -13.18
C ALA A 220 -11.35 16.85 -11.68
N THR A 221 -11.52 18.12 -11.28
CA THR A 221 -12.03 18.46 -9.95
C THR A 221 -13.53 18.19 -9.91
N ILE A 222 -13.96 17.32 -8.99
CA ILE A 222 -15.37 16.98 -8.79
C ILE A 222 -16.01 17.97 -7.81
N GLU A 223 -15.41 18.14 -6.64
CA GLU A 223 -15.88 19.01 -5.58
C GLU A 223 -14.78 19.32 -4.57
N THR A 224 -15.00 20.36 -3.78
CA THR A 224 -14.23 20.61 -2.56
C THR A 224 -15.20 20.59 -1.38
N ILE A 225 -14.89 19.75 -0.40
CA ILE A 225 -15.71 19.49 0.79
C ILE A 225 -15.07 20.24 1.95
N ASP A 226 -15.91 20.92 2.74
CA ASP A 226 -15.51 21.54 4.00
C ASP A 226 -15.51 20.49 5.13
N ASN A 227 -14.46 20.43 5.91
CA ASN A 227 -14.28 19.53 7.04
C ASN A 227 -13.72 20.26 8.29
N GLU A 228 -13.94 21.56 8.43
CA GLU A 228 -13.47 22.33 9.60
C GLU A 228 -13.93 21.73 10.93
N SER A 229 -15.06 21.02 10.96
CA SER A 229 -15.55 20.30 12.15
C SER A 229 -14.84 18.97 12.41
N HIS A 230 -14.01 18.47 11.50
CA HIS A 230 -13.35 17.15 11.54
C HIS A 230 -14.31 15.97 11.80
N ASN A 231 -15.55 16.06 11.27
CA ASN A 231 -16.64 15.09 11.47
C ASN A 231 -17.14 14.47 10.15
N ILE A 232 -16.38 14.60 9.07
CA ILE A 232 -16.80 14.06 7.78
C ILE A 232 -16.82 12.52 7.83
N ASP A 233 -17.90 11.94 7.31
CA ASP A 233 -17.98 10.51 7.06
C ASP A 233 -17.13 10.14 5.84
N GLU A 234 -16.23 9.16 5.99
CA GLU A 234 -15.41 8.63 4.90
C GLU A 234 -16.24 8.25 3.67
N SER A 235 -17.44 7.73 3.87
CA SER A 235 -18.37 7.36 2.78
C SER A 235 -18.71 8.55 1.88
N ARG A 236 -18.73 9.78 2.43
CA ARG A 236 -18.96 11.02 1.68
C ARG A 236 -17.82 11.31 0.71
N ILE A 237 -16.58 11.11 1.16
CA ILE A 237 -15.36 11.28 0.35
C ILE A 237 -15.31 10.20 -0.74
N ILE A 238 -15.57 8.94 -0.37
CA ILE A 238 -15.59 7.79 -1.29
C ILE A 238 -16.59 8.03 -2.43
N ARG A 239 -17.79 8.53 -2.11
CA ARG A 239 -18.81 8.83 -3.13
C ARG A 239 -18.30 9.82 -4.18
N GLY A 240 -17.59 10.87 -3.76
CA GLY A 240 -16.96 11.82 -4.69
C GLY A 240 -15.88 11.17 -5.56
N MET A 241 -15.03 10.32 -4.95
CA MET A 241 -13.91 9.67 -5.65
C MET A 241 -14.38 8.65 -6.69
N VAL A 242 -15.32 7.78 -6.35
CA VAL A 242 -15.75 6.65 -7.18
C VAL A 242 -16.89 7.01 -8.14
N GLY A 243 -17.69 8.04 -7.81
CA GLY A 243 -18.77 8.56 -8.68
C GLY A 243 -20.02 7.71 -8.79
N ARG A 244 -20.12 6.64 -8.01
CA ARG A 244 -21.30 5.82 -7.83
C ARG A 244 -21.57 5.66 -6.33
N GLU A 245 -22.82 5.52 -5.95
CA GLU A 245 -23.16 5.17 -4.57
C GLU A 245 -22.63 3.77 -4.28
N LEU A 246 -21.49 3.67 -3.59
CA LEU A 246 -21.16 2.45 -2.89
C LEU A 246 -22.07 2.41 -1.66
N THR A 247 -23.12 1.63 -1.73
CA THR A 247 -24.06 1.42 -0.61
C THR A 247 -23.38 0.77 0.59
N SER A 248 -22.21 0.16 0.37
CA SER A 248 -21.34 -0.41 1.39
C SER A 248 -19.87 -0.37 0.91
N ARG A 249 -18.94 -0.20 1.85
CA ARG A 249 -17.48 -0.30 1.61
C ARG A 249 -17.08 -1.68 1.10
N PHE A 250 -17.83 -2.71 1.47
CA PHE A 250 -17.61 -4.10 1.08
C PHE A 250 -18.86 -4.63 0.34
N PRO A 251 -18.68 -5.42 -0.75
CA PRO A 251 -19.81 -6.01 -1.45
C PRO A 251 -20.53 -7.03 -0.57
N SER A 252 -21.87 -7.01 -0.63
CA SER A 252 -22.69 -8.02 0.05
C SER A 252 -22.47 -9.40 -0.56
N ARG A 253 -22.56 -10.43 0.27
CA ARG A 253 -22.38 -11.82 -0.13
C ARG A 253 -23.63 -12.61 0.21
N GLU A 254 -24.18 -13.31 -0.78
CA GLU A 254 -25.47 -14.03 -0.67
C GLU A 254 -25.31 -15.57 -0.61
N HIS A 255 -24.07 -16.11 -0.79
CA HIS A 255 -23.87 -17.56 -0.80
C HIS A 255 -23.62 -18.12 0.62
N LYS A 256 -23.86 -19.42 0.76
CA LYS A 256 -23.61 -20.15 2.01
C LYS A 256 -22.30 -20.92 1.89
N VAL A 257 -21.51 -20.89 2.97
CA VAL A 257 -20.31 -21.72 3.12
C VAL A 257 -20.71 -23.20 3.10
N SER A 258 -20.01 -24.00 2.29
CA SER A 258 -20.20 -25.46 2.23
C SER A 258 -19.61 -26.12 3.50
N PRO A 259 -20.18 -27.25 3.99
CA PRO A 259 -19.54 -28.03 5.04
C PRO A 259 -18.28 -28.79 4.60
N GLU A 260 -18.01 -28.85 3.29
CA GLU A 260 -16.83 -29.52 2.74
C GLU A 260 -15.57 -28.68 2.95
N ILE A 261 -14.50 -29.31 3.45
CA ILE A 261 -13.20 -28.67 3.61
C ILE A 261 -12.47 -28.66 2.27
N GLY A 262 -12.11 -27.47 1.80
CA GLY A 262 -11.30 -27.28 0.60
C GLY A 262 -9.80 -27.40 0.89
N MET A 263 -9.34 -26.87 2.03
CA MET A 263 -7.95 -26.94 2.49
C MET A 263 -7.90 -27.20 3.99
N GLU A 264 -7.00 -28.09 4.43
CA GLU A 264 -6.71 -28.33 5.84
C GLU A 264 -5.19 -28.43 6.04
N VAL A 265 -4.69 -27.77 7.07
CA VAL A 265 -3.27 -27.79 7.46
C VAL A 265 -3.18 -28.25 8.91
N LYS A 266 -2.26 -29.20 9.20
CA LYS A 266 -2.05 -29.77 10.53
C LYS A 266 -0.60 -29.70 10.96
N ASP A 267 -0.37 -29.16 12.16
CA ASP A 267 0.92 -29.14 12.86
C ASP A 267 2.06 -28.54 12.01
N TRP A 268 1.75 -27.50 11.23
CA TRP A 268 2.68 -26.91 10.28
C TRP A 268 3.73 -26.07 10.98
N THR A 269 5.00 -26.42 10.77
CA THR A 269 6.15 -25.74 11.37
C THR A 269 7.18 -25.45 10.31
N VAL A 270 7.69 -24.21 10.31
CA VAL A 270 8.65 -23.68 9.33
C VAL A 270 9.78 -22.97 10.05
N TYR A 271 11.01 -23.24 9.65
CA TYR A 271 12.21 -22.55 10.13
C TYR A 271 12.69 -21.54 9.08
N HIS A 272 13.36 -20.49 9.56
CA HIS A 272 13.91 -19.45 8.69
C HIS A 272 14.97 -20.06 7.72
N PRO A 273 15.01 -19.67 6.42
CA PRO A 273 15.88 -20.31 5.44
C PRO A 273 17.38 -20.11 5.71
N VAL A 274 17.78 -19.01 6.37
CA VAL A 274 19.17 -18.68 6.70
C VAL A 274 19.46 -18.97 8.17
N TYR A 275 18.59 -18.52 9.08
CA TYR A 275 18.72 -18.76 10.53
C TYR A 275 17.92 -20.00 10.91
N THR A 276 18.45 -21.19 10.59
CA THR A 276 17.72 -22.47 10.66
C THR A 276 17.31 -22.92 12.08
N GLU A 277 17.73 -22.21 13.11
CA GLU A 277 17.29 -22.38 14.51
C GLU A 277 16.04 -21.56 14.84
N LYS A 278 15.79 -20.50 14.07
CA LYS A 278 14.64 -19.60 14.28
C LYS A 278 13.39 -20.17 13.63
N ARG A 279 12.38 -20.52 14.42
CA ARG A 279 11.04 -20.86 13.91
C ARG A 279 10.33 -19.59 13.48
N VAL A 280 9.77 -19.59 12.28
CA VAL A 280 8.98 -18.48 11.72
C VAL A 280 7.49 -18.83 11.65
N VAL A 281 7.18 -20.14 11.62
CA VAL A 281 5.83 -20.69 11.79
C VAL A 281 5.94 -21.85 12.79
N ASN A 282 5.09 -21.87 13.78
CA ASN A 282 5.20 -22.80 14.90
C ASN A 282 3.88 -23.53 15.16
N ASN A 283 3.81 -24.80 14.76
CA ASN A 283 2.69 -25.72 15.02
C ASN A 283 1.32 -25.14 14.63
N VAL A 284 1.20 -24.59 13.44
CA VAL A 284 -0.03 -23.98 12.94
C VAL A 284 -0.96 -25.04 12.37
N SER A 285 -2.22 -25.04 12.83
CA SER A 285 -3.29 -25.89 12.28
C SER A 285 -4.53 -25.05 11.99
N PHE A 286 -5.04 -25.13 10.77
CA PHE A 286 -6.24 -24.39 10.33
C PHE A 286 -6.95 -25.13 9.20
N HIS A 287 -8.17 -24.72 8.90
CA HIS A 287 -8.91 -25.24 7.74
C HIS A 287 -9.73 -24.15 7.05
N VAL A 288 -10.07 -24.38 5.80
CA VAL A 288 -10.89 -23.50 4.97
C VAL A 288 -11.94 -24.34 4.26
N HIS A 289 -13.21 -23.96 4.37
CA HIS A 289 -14.31 -24.64 3.69
C HIS A 289 -14.43 -24.17 2.23
N LYS A 290 -15.08 -24.98 1.39
CA LYS A 290 -15.46 -24.55 0.04
C LYS A 290 -16.50 -23.43 0.11
N GLY A 291 -16.30 -22.40 -0.69
CA GLY A 291 -17.15 -21.20 -0.66
C GLY A 291 -16.89 -20.30 0.56
N GLU A 292 -15.77 -20.44 1.26
CA GLU A 292 -15.39 -19.65 2.43
C GLU A 292 -14.25 -18.68 2.10
N ILE A 293 -14.31 -17.48 2.69
CA ILE A 293 -13.16 -16.58 2.79
C ILE A 293 -12.67 -16.59 4.23
N VAL A 294 -11.49 -17.13 4.47
CA VAL A 294 -10.84 -17.13 5.77
C VAL A 294 -9.79 -16.04 5.82
N GLY A 295 -9.84 -15.20 6.86
CA GLY A 295 -8.90 -14.11 7.09
C GLY A 295 -7.74 -14.53 7.99
N PHE A 296 -6.52 -14.05 7.69
CA PHE A 296 -5.37 -14.12 8.59
C PHE A 296 -4.96 -12.73 9.02
N SER A 297 -5.12 -12.44 10.31
CA SER A 297 -4.71 -11.20 10.98
C SER A 297 -3.42 -11.41 11.77
N GLY A 298 -2.71 -10.32 12.06
CA GLY A 298 -1.52 -10.33 12.91
C GLY A 298 -0.65 -9.10 12.67
N LEU A 299 0.27 -8.82 13.57
CA LEU A 299 1.25 -7.74 13.40
C LEU A 299 2.24 -8.06 12.27
N GLN A 300 2.96 -7.04 11.82
CA GLN A 300 4.06 -7.23 10.87
C GLN A 300 5.11 -8.18 11.47
N GLY A 301 5.54 -9.18 10.69
CA GLY A 301 6.45 -10.22 11.19
C GLY A 301 5.79 -11.36 11.99
N ALA A 302 4.45 -11.42 12.05
CA ALA A 302 3.72 -12.49 12.72
C ALA A 302 3.84 -13.88 12.04
N GLY A 303 4.46 -13.98 10.85
CA GLY A 303 4.67 -15.24 10.14
C GLY A 303 3.61 -15.57 9.08
N ARG A 304 2.71 -14.64 8.75
CA ARG A 304 1.58 -14.86 7.80
C ARG A 304 2.06 -15.16 6.38
N THR A 305 2.93 -14.32 5.83
CA THR A 305 3.53 -14.48 4.49
C THR A 305 4.39 -15.74 4.44
N GLU A 306 5.18 -15.99 5.48
CA GLU A 306 6.01 -17.18 5.61
C GLU A 306 5.18 -18.48 5.63
N LEU A 307 4.03 -18.47 6.32
CA LEU A 307 3.06 -19.56 6.29
C LEU A 307 2.55 -19.79 4.87
N ALA A 308 2.02 -18.75 4.21
CA ALA A 308 1.47 -18.85 2.87
C ALA A 308 2.49 -19.35 1.84
N MET A 309 3.69 -18.78 1.82
CA MET A 309 4.77 -19.19 0.91
C MET A 309 5.26 -20.61 1.18
N SER A 310 5.31 -21.04 2.45
CA SER A 310 5.74 -22.40 2.79
C SER A 310 4.72 -23.47 2.37
N LEU A 311 3.43 -23.14 2.35
CA LEU A 311 2.36 -24.01 1.84
C LEU A 311 2.37 -24.06 0.31
N PHE A 312 2.67 -22.94 -0.35
CA PHE A 312 2.74 -22.87 -1.81
C PHE A 312 4.06 -23.45 -2.34
N GLY A 313 4.14 -24.78 -2.40
CA GLY A 313 5.30 -25.48 -2.97
C GLY A 313 6.59 -25.33 -2.18
N LYS A 314 6.51 -25.03 -0.87
CA LYS A 314 7.68 -24.80 0.00
C LYS A 314 8.61 -23.70 -0.52
N SER A 315 8.03 -22.65 -1.12
CA SER A 315 8.79 -21.55 -1.73
C SER A 315 9.51 -20.68 -0.71
N TYR A 316 9.22 -20.85 0.58
CA TYR A 316 9.92 -20.21 1.70
C TYR A 316 10.15 -21.20 2.84
N GLY A 317 11.30 -21.07 3.51
CA GLY A 317 11.61 -21.76 4.76
C GLY A 317 12.56 -22.96 4.61
N SER A 318 12.93 -23.50 5.77
CA SER A 318 13.74 -24.73 5.91
C SER A 318 13.09 -25.63 6.96
N ASN A 319 13.48 -26.93 7.00
CA ASN A 319 13.00 -27.91 7.97
C ASN A 319 11.46 -27.88 8.14
N ILE A 320 10.73 -27.78 7.02
CA ILE A 320 9.26 -27.72 7.01
C ILE A 320 8.68 -29.07 7.39
N SER A 321 7.80 -29.08 8.39
CA SER A 321 7.09 -30.26 8.86
C SER A 321 5.61 -29.95 9.06
N GLY A 322 4.78 -31.00 9.15
CA GLY A 322 3.33 -30.90 9.21
C GLY A 322 2.68 -31.60 8.04
N ARG A 323 1.35 -31.52 7.94
CA ARG A 323 0.56 -32.15 6.88
C ARG A 323 -0.39 -31.13 6.24
N GLU A 324 -0.52 -31.23 4.94
CA GLU A 324 -1.39 -30.40 4.13
C GLU A 324 -2.36 -31.26 3.35
N PHE A 325 -3.64 -30.87 3.32
CA PHE A 325 -4.70 -31.58 2.62
C PHE A 325 -5.43 -30.61 1.69
N LEU A 326 -5.63 -31.01 0.44
CA LEU A 326 -6.44 -30.28 -0.53
C LEU A 326 -7.61 -31.18 -0.96
N ASN A 327 -8.84 -30.69 -0.84
CA ASN A 327 -10.06 -31.44 -1.13
C ASN A 327 -10.10 -32.83 -0.43
N GLY A 328 -9.63 -32.89 0.83
CA GLY A 328 -9.59 -34.10 1.64
C GLY A 328 -8.46 -35.10 1.30
N GLN A 329 -7.60 -34.79 0.34
CA GLN A 329 -6.45 -35.62 -0.02
C GLN A 329 -5.17 -35.02 0.56
N GLU A 330 -4.38 -35.86 1.26
CA GLU A 330 -3.06 -35.43 1.76
C GLU A 330 -2.12 -35.21 0.57
N VAL A 331 -1.46 -34.04 0.55
CA VAL A 331 -0.53 -33.62 -0.50
C VAL A 331 0.84 -33.30 0.09
N ASN A 332 1.89 -33.45 -0.70
CA ASN A 332 3.25 -33.05 -0.33
C ASN A 332 3.84 -32.22 -1.46
N LEU A 333 3.52 -30.96 -1.47
CA LEU A 333 3.88 -30.00 -2.51
C LEU A 333 5.32 -29.54 -2.30
N LYS A 334 6.23 -29.95 -3.21
CA LYS A 334 7.66 -29.62 -3.12
C LYS A 334 8.05 -28.45 -4.01
N THR A 335 7.19 -28.09 -4.95
CA THR A 335 7.42 -27.01 -5.91
C THR A 335 6.12 -26.27 -6.17
N GLU A 336 6.22 -25.02 -6.60
CA GLU A 336 5.08 -24.18 -6.98
C GLU A 336 4.30 -24.81 -8.14
N ARG A 337 4.99 -25.50 -9.06
CA ARG A 337 4.36 -26.22 -10.18
C ARG A 337 3.46 -27.35 -9.69
N GLU A 338 3.90 -28.09 -8.67
CA GLU A 338 3.09 -29.14 -8.04
C GLU A 338 1.88 -28.51 -7.34
N ALA A 339 2.06 -27.40 -6.62
CA ALA A 339 0.97 -26.66 -5.97
C ALA A 339 -0.10 -26.21 -6.99
N ILE A 340 0.31 -25.59 -8.08
CA ILE A 340 -0.59 -25.19 -9.17
C ILE A 340 -1.29 -26.41 -9.76
N GLY A 341 -0.58 -27.52 -9.95
CA GLY A 341 -1.12 -28.78 -10.47
C GLY A 341 -2.22 -29.38 -9.59
N HIS A 342 -2.14 -29.19 -8.26
CA HIS A 342 -3.14 -29.64 -7.27
C HIS A 342 -4.22 -28.59 -6.98
N GLY A 343 -4.26 -27.50 -7.75
CA GLY A 343 -5.30 -26.48 -7.62
C GLY A 343 -5.06 -25.47 -6.48
N LEU A 344 -3.83 -25.31 -5.99
CA LEU A 344 -3.45 -24.27 -5.06
C LEU A 344 -2.80 -23.10 -5.82
N ALA A 345 -3.21 -21.86 -5.51
CA ALA A 345 -2.62 -20.65 -6.05
C ALA A 345 -2.27 -19.65 -4.95
N TYR A 346 -1.25 -18.82 -5.19
CA TYR A 346 -0.76 -17.82 -4.26
C TYR A 346 -0.51 -16.48 -4.94
N VAL A 347 -1.27 -15.47 -4.54
CA VAL A 347 -1.06 -14.06 -4.91
C VAL A 347 -0.14 -13.44 -3.88
N THR A 348 1.07 -13.09 -4.30
CA THR A 348 2.12 -12.53 -3.43
C THR A 348 1.85 -11.08 -3.07
N GLU A 349 2.31 -10.66 -1.90
CA GLU A 349 2.32 -9.27 -1.43
C GLU A 349 3.11 -8.36 -2.40
N ASP A 350 4.32 -8.78 -2.79
CA ASP A 350 5.14 -8.02 -3.76
C ASP A 350 4.84 -8.45 -5.20
N ARG A 351 3.86 -7.76 -5.79
CA ARG A 351 3.46 -8.00 -7.18
C ARG A 351 4.54 -7.66 -8.20
N LYS A 352 5.44 -6.69 -7.88
CA LYS A 352 6.43 -6.18 -8.84
C LYS A 352 7.62 -7.11 -8.98
N THR A 353 8.08 -7.70 -7.88
CA THR A 353 9.27 -8.56 -7.85
C THR A 353 8.90 -10.03 -8.06
N ASN A 354 7.83 -10.50 -7.38
CA ASN A 354 7.49 -11.92 -7.30
C ASN A 354 6.21 -12.29 -8.06
N GLY A 355 5.37 -11.29 -8.38
CA GLY A 355 4.04 -11.54 -8.94
C GLY A 355 3.96 -11.47 -10.47
N LEU A 356 4.63 -10.50 -11.07
CA LEU A 356 4.49 -10.12 -12.49
C LEU A 356 5.84 -9.94 -13.15
N VAL A 357 5.92 -10.22 -14.45
CA VAL A 357 7.06 -9.87 -15.31
C VAL A 357 6.76 -8.52 -15.95
N LEU A 358 7.22 -7.43 -15.31
CA LEU A 358 6.86 -6.05 -15.69
C LEU A 358 7.29 -5.66 -17.10
N ILE A 359 8.37 -6.26 -17.60
CA ILE A 359 8.93 -6.04 -18.94
C ILE A 359 8.25 -6.91 -20.01
N ASP A 360 7.23 -7.67 -19.65
CA ASP A 360 6.47 -8.51 -20.58
C ASP A 360 5.01 -8.03 -20.71
N THR A 361 4.30 -8.57 -21.71
CA THR A 361 2.95 -8.16 -22.03
C THR A 361 1.92 -8.66 -21.02
N ILE A 362 0.75 -8.03 -21.00
CA ILE A 362 -0.41 -8.47 -20.23
C ILE A 362 -0.80 -9.90 -20.64
N ALA A 363 -0.78 -10.20 -21.95
CA ALA A 363 -1.15 -11.51 -22.48
C ALA A 363 -0.28 -12.62 -21.88
N LYS A 364 1.04 -12.48 -21.92
CA LYS A 364 1.96 -13.46 -21.37
C LYS A 364 1.85 -13.57 -19.86
N ASN A 365 1.74 -12.44 -19.13
CA ASN A 365 1.53 -12.47 -17.68
C ASN A 365 0.26 -13.20 -17.28
N THR A 366 -0.84 -13.05 -18.04
CA THR A 366 -2.12 -13.71 -17.76
C THR A 366 -2.02 -15.24 -17.89
N THR A 367 -1.22 -15.75 -18.82
CA THR A 367 -1.22 -17.19 -19.15
C THR A 367 -0.07 -17.97 -18.53
N MET A 368 0.98 -17.30 -18.04
CA MET A 368 2.24 -17.93 -17.61
C MET A 368 2.11 -18.97 -16.50
N ALA A 369 1.09 -18.87 -15.64
CA ALA A 369 0.92 -19.81 -14.53
C ALA A 369 0.52 -21.22 -15.00
N ARG A 370 -0.03 -21.36 -16.21
CA ARG A 370 -0.53 -22.65 -16.73
C ARG A 370 -0.47 -22.74 -18.24
N LEU A 371 0.75 -22.59 -18.78
CA LEU A 371 1.03 -22.57 -20.22
C LEU A 371 0.55 -23.84 -20.96
N GLU A 372 0.53 -24.98 -20.28
CA GLU A 372 0.03 -26.24 -20.86
C GLU A 372 -1.42 -26.16 -21.35
N LYS A 373 -2.23 -25.22 -20.84
CA LYS A 373 -3.61 -25.00 -21.33
C LYS A 373 -3.67 -24.34 -22.71
N ILE A 374 -2.57 -23.73 -23.15
CA ILE A 374 -2.48 -22.99 -24.43
C ILE A 374 -1.37 -23.52 -25.34
N CYS A 375 -0.75 -24.64 -24.98
CA CYS A 375 0.26 -25.29 -25.80
C CYS A 375 -0.33 -26.45 -26.61
N ASP A 376 0.21 -26.65 -27.80
CA ASP A 376 -0.05 -27.87 -28.56
C ASP A 376 0.69 -29.09 -27.95
N LYS A 377 0.49 -30.27 -28.52
CA LYS A 377 1.12 -31.52 -28.08
C LYS A 377 2.66 -31.49 -28.16
N ARG A 378 3.26 -30.54 -28.88
CA ARG A 378 4.69 -30.35 -29.04
C ARG A 378 5.25 -29.29 -28.06
N GLY A 379 4.39 -28.68 -27.23
CA GLY A 379 4.74 -27.62 -26.31
C GLY A 379 4.86 -26.24 -26.97
N VAL A 380 4.32 -26.06 -28.19
CA VAL A 380 4.30 -24.75 -28.84
C VAL A 380 3.09 -23.97 -28.38
N ILE A 381 3.30 -22.74 -27.93
CA ILE A 381 2.27 -21.82 -27.46
C ILE A 381 1.43 -21.35 -28.64
N ASP A 382 0.10 -21.46 -28.54
CA ASP A 382 -0.83 -20.82 -29.43
C ASP A 382 -1.03 -19.35 -29.05
N VAL A 383 -0.33 -18.46 -29.76
CA VAL A 383 -0.36 -17.01 -29.53
C VAL A 383 -1.76 -16.43 -29.79
N GLY A 384 -2.54 -17.00 -30.69
CA GLY A 384 -3.92 -16.59 -30.94
C GLY A 384 -4.80 -16.86 -29.71
N MET A 385 -4.68 -18.06 -29.16
CA MET A 385 -5.38 -18.47 -27.95
C MET A 385 -4.93 -17.67 -26.73
N GLU A 386 -3.62 -17.42 -26.58
CA GLU A 386 -3.05 -16.56 -25.52
C GLU A 386 -3.70 -15.18 -25.52
N ASN A 387 -3.72 -14.51 -26.68
CA ASN A 387 -4.33 -13.19 -26.83
C ASN A 387 -5.84 -13.22 -26.55
N HIS A 388 -6.55 -14.24 -27.04
CA HIS A 388 -7.98 -14.37 -26.79
C HIS A 388 -8.30 -14.51 -25.29
N ILE A 389 -7.54 -15.32 -24.57
CA ILE A 389 -7.67 -15.50 -23.12
C ILE A 389 -7.38 -14.19 -22.39
N ALA A 390 -6.30 -13.51 -22.75
CA ALA A 390 -5.94 -12.24 -22.14
C ALA A 390 -7.02 -11.16 -22.35
N GLU A 391 -7.62 -11.08 -23.55
CA GLU A 391 -8.73 -10.17 -23.82
C GLU A 391 -9.99 -10.52 -23.03
N LYS A 392 -10.28 -11.81 -22.85
CA LYS A 392 -11.36 -12.27 -21.96
C LYS A 392 -11.17 -11.76 -20.54
N TYR A 393 -9.98 -11.95 -19.95
CA TYR A 393 -9.70 -11.50 -18.58
C TYR A 393 -9.55 -9.98 -18.48
N ARG A 394 -9.02 -9.30 -19.52
CA ARG A 394 -9.00 -7.84 -19.59
C ARG A 394 -10.41 -7.26 -19.43
N SER A 395 -11.36 -7.85 -20.16
CA SER A 395 -12.76 -7.43 -20.12
C SER A 395 -13.46 -7.83 -18.82
N ALA A 396 -13.27 -9.08 -18.36
CA ALA A 396 -13.92 -9.59 -17.15
C ALA A 396 -13.49 -8.85 -15.87
N LEU A 397 -12.20 -8.46 -15.79
CA LEU A 397 -11.64 -7.77 -14.64
C LEU A 397 -11.55 -6.24 -14.85
N ASN A 398 -12.11 -5.74 -15.94
CA ASN A 398 -12.07 -4.33 -16.29
C ASN A 398 -10.65 -3.73 -16.18
N VAL A 399 -9.66 -4.38 -16.83
CA VAL A 399 -8.27 -3.90 -16.87
C VAL A 399 -8.19 -2.72 -17.84
N LYS A 400 -7.90 -1.53 -17.34
CA LYS A 400 -7.81 -0.29 -18.14
C LYS A 400 -6.50 -0.28 -18.95
N THR A 401 -6.56 -0.74 -20.19
CA THR A 401 -5.45 -0.77 -21.15
C THR A 401 -6.00 -0.73 -22.58
N PRO A 402 -5.30 -0.09 -23.53
CA PRO A 402 -5.73 -0.10 -24.94
C PRO A 402 -5.61 -1.47 -25.59
N THR A 403 -4.66 -2.31 -25.17
CA THR A 403 -4.38 -3.63 -25.73
C THR A 403 -3.70 -4.56 -24.73
N VAL A 404 -3.91 -5.86 -24.85
CA VAL A 404 -3.22 -6.89 -24.03
C VAL A 404 -1.74 -7.06 -24.39
N GLN A 405 -1.27 -6.43 -25.48
CA GLN A 405 0.15 -6.38 -25.86
C GLN A 405 0.95 -5.30 -25.10
N GLN A 406 0.27 -4.46 -24.32
CA GLN A 406 0.96 -3.47 -23.49
C GLN A 406 1.77 -4.18 -22.40
N PHE A 407 2.97 -3.62 -22.11
CA PHE A 407 3.80 -4.08 -20.99
C PHE A 407 3.14 -3.78 -19.66
N VAL A 408 3.18 -4.76 -18.74
CA VAL A 408 2.53 -4.65 -17.43
C VAL A 408 3.15 -3.51 -16.60
N GLY A 409 4.43 -3.23 -16.76
CA GLY A 409 5.11 -2.13 -16.09
C GLY A 409 4.50 -0.74 -16.34
N ASN A 410 3.78 -0.57 -17.46
CA ASN A 410 3.13 0.70 -17.82
C ASN A 410 1.72 0.87 -17.22
N LEU A 411 1.23 -0.13 -16.47
CA LEU A 411 -0.09 -0.08 -15.84
C LEU A 411 -0.03 0.56 -14.46
N SER A 412 -1.16 1.16 -14.03
CA SER A 412 -1.34 1.56 -12.62
C SER A 412 -1.34 0.34 -11.69
N GLY A 413 -1.04 0.56 -10.38
CA GLY A 413 -0.98 -0.51 -9.39
C GLY A 413 -2.25 -1.36 -9.33
N GLY A 414 -3.44 -0.76 -9.37
CA GLY A 414 -4.70 -1.50 -9.41
C GLY A 414 -4.87 -2.36 -10.66
N ASN A 415 -4.45 -1.87 -11.84
CA ASN A 415 -4.49 -2.67 -13.07
C ASN A 415 -3.44 -3.79 -13.07
N GLN A 416 -2.24 -3.55 -12.51
CA GLN A 416 -1.24 -4.61 -12.29
C GLN A 416 -1.81 -5.73 -11.41
N GLN A 417 -2.51 -5.37 -10.32
CA GLN A 417 -3.14 -6.33 -9.41
C GLN A 417 -4.21 -7.17 -10.13
N LYS A 418 -5.02 -6.55 -10.98
CA LYS A 418 -6.00 -7.27 -11.81
C LYS A 418 -5.34 -8.23 -12.80
N VAL A 419 -4.20 -7.86 -13.40
CA VAL A 419 -3.41 -8.77 -14.24
C VAL A 419 -2.84 -9.92 -13.42
N LEU A 420 -2.35 -9.67 -12.20
CA LEU A 420 -1.89 -10.72 -11.29
C LEU A 420 -3.02 -11.68 -10.91
N LEU A 421 -4.22 -11.17 -10.63
CA LEU A 421 -5.40 -12.00 -10.38
C LEU A 421 -5.80 -12.78 -11.64
N SER A 422 -5.75 -12.17 -12.85
CA SER A 422 -6.07 -12.86 -14.11
C SER A 422 -5.16 -14.08 -14.33
N LYS A 423 -3.87 -13.97 -13.99
CA LYS A 423 -2.89 -15.07 -14.04
C LYS A 423 -3.37 -16.28 -13.24
N TRP A 424 -3.81 -16.04 -12.01
CA TRP A 424 -4.24 -17.09 -11.11
C TRP A 424 -5.65 -17.60 -11.42
N MET A 425 -6.56 -16.74 -11.85
CA MET A 425 -7.88 -17.16 -12.34
C MET A 425 -7.79 -18.03 -13.61
N PHE A 426 -6.83 -17.74 -14.51
CA PHE A 426 -6.55 -18.59 -15.65
C PHE A 426 -6.02 -19.97 -15.23
N ALA A 427 -5.23 -20.05 -14.17
CA ALA A 427 -4.81 -21.33 -13.61
C ALA A 427 -5.99 -22.15 -13.07
N ASP A 428 -7.11 -21.51 -12.70
CA ASP A 428 -8.34 -22.11 -12.19
C ASP A 428 -8.11 -22.93 -10.91
N PRO A 429 -7.67 -22.28 -9.81
CA PRO A 429 -7.41 -22.96 -8.56
C PRO A 429 -8.69 -23.35 -7.82
N ASP A 430 -8.60 -24.38 -6.98
CA ASP A 430 -9.62 -24.73 -5.99
C ASP A 430 -9.46 -23.91 -4.70
N VAL A 431 -8.19 -23.59 -4.37
CA VAL A 431 -7.81 -22.77 -3.20
C VAL A 431 -6.93 -21.61 -3.67
N LEU A 432 -7.31 -20.38 -3.31
CA LEU A 432 -6.53 -19.17 -3.60
C LEU A 432 -6.11 -18.49 -2.31
N ILE A 433 -4.80 -18.39 -2.10
CA ILE A 433 -4.22 -17.59 -1.03
C ILE A 433 -3.89 -16.20 -1.59
N LEU A 434 -4.39 -15.16 -0.93
CA LEU A 434 -4.21 -13.75 -1.28
C LEU A 434 -3.43 -13.05 -0.16
N ASP A 435 -2.19 -12.67 -0.43
CA ASP A 435 -1.34 -11.98 0.54
C ASP A 435 -1.32 -10.48 0.24
N GLU A 436 -1.92 -9.69 1.13
CA GLU A 436 -2.10 -8.24 1.02
C GLU A 436 -2.67 -7.82 -0.36
N PRO A 437 -3.80 -8.41 -0.82
CA PRO A 437 -4.27 -8.26 -2.20
C PRO A 437 -4.62 -6.83 -2.60
N THR A 438 -4.81 -5.95 -1.65
CA THR A 438 -5.28 -4.58 -1.82
C THR A 438 -4.25 -3.53 -1.45
N ARG A 439 -3.02 -3.96 -1.12
CA ARG A 439 -1.94 -3.05 -0.71
C ARG A 439 -1.51 -2.12 -1.84
N GLY A 440 -1.52 -0.81 -1.56
CA GLY A 440 -1.08 0.22 -2.50
C GLY A 440 -1.97 0.36 -3.74
N ILE A 441 -3.26 0.07 -3.60
CA ILE A 441 -4.27 0.31 -4.63
C ILE A 441 -5.39 1.21 -4.10
N ASP A 442 -6.09 1.88 -5.00
CA ASP A 442 -7.17 2.80 -4.65
C ASP A 442 -8.45 2.10 -4.20
N VAL A 443 -9.36 2.87 -3.58
CA VAL A 443 -10.59 2.35 -2.98
C VAL A 443 -11.51 1.68 -4.00
N GLY A 444 -11.59 2.23 -5.22
CA GLY A 444 -12.42 1.66 -6.29
C GLY A 444 -11.87 0.32 -6.76
N ALA A 445 -10.55 0.22 -6.96
CA ALA A 445 -9.89 -1.03 -7.34
C ALA A 445 -9.96 -2.08 -6.20
N LYS A 446 -9.87 -1.67 -4.93
CA LYS A 446 -10.10 -2.57 -3.78
C LYS A 446 -11.48 -3.21 -3.85
N TYR A 447 -12.51 -2.42 -4.06
CA TYR A 447 -13.89 -2.92 -4.18
C TYR A 447 -14.07 -3.93 -5.31
N GLU A 448 -13.43 -3.69 -6.47
CA GLU A 448 -13.47 -4.64 -7.60
C GLU A 448 -12.78 -5.97 -7.25
N ILE A 449 -11.67 -5.93 -6.49
CA ILE A 449 -10.99 -7.15 -5.99
C ILE A 449 -11.89 -7.91 -5.01
N TYR A 450 -12.59 -7.23 -4.13
CA TYR A 450 -13.55 -7.88 -3.21
C TYR A 450 -14.70 -8.55 -3.98
N CYS A 451 -15.21 -7.92 -5.06
CA CYS A 451 -16.18 -8.56 -5.93
C CYS A 451 -15.62 -9.85 -6.58
N ILE A 452 -14.37 -9.82 -7.06
CA ILE A 452 -13.71 -11.00 -7.63
C ILE A 452 -13.59 -12.12 -6.59
N MET A 453 -13.21 -11.81 -5.36
CA MET A 453 -13.15 -12.79 -4.27
C MET A 453 -14.52 -13.42 -3.99
N ASN A 454 -15.58 -12.59 -3.93
CA ASN A 454 -16.95 -13.07 -3.74
C ASN A 454 -17.42 -13.97 -4.91
N ASP A 455 -17.08 -13.61 -6.16
CA ASP A 455 -17.40 -14.44 -7.34
C ASP A 455 -16.69 -15.81 -7.29
N MET A 456 -15.45 -15.85 -6.78
CA MET A 456 -14.70 -17.09 -6.62
C MET A 456 -15.34 -18.02 -5.59
N VAL A 457 -15.68 -17.50 -4.41
CA VAL A 457 -16.32 -18.33 -3.37
C VAL A 457 -17.76 -18.72 -3.76
N ALA A 458 -18.47 -17.88 -4.52
CA ALA A 458 -19.76 -18.24 -5.09
C ALA A 458 -19.67 -19.42 -6.09
N GLN A 459 -18.51 -19.63 -6.73
CA GLN A 459 -18.21 -20.80 -7.58
C GLN A 459 -17.74 -22.01 -6.76
N GLY A 460 -17.76 -21.96 -5.43
CA GLY A 460 -17.33 -23.04 -4.54
C GLY A 460 -15.82 -23.13 -4.32
N LYS A 461 -15.05 -22.10 -4.73
CA LYS A 461 -13.61 -22.02 -4.44
C LYS A 461 -13.39 -21.66 -2.96
N SER A 462 -12.24 -22.01 -2.40
CA SER A 462 -11.80 -21.60 -1.06
C SER A 462 -10.82 -20.42 -1.18
N VAL A 463 -10.99 -19.39 -0.35
CA VAL A 463 -10.12 -18.23 -0.35
C VAL A 463 -9.50 -18.01 1.02
N VAL A 464 -8.19 -17.84 1.06
CA VAL A 464 -7.43 -17.37 2.24
C VAL A 464 -7.00 -15.95 1.98
N MET A 465 -7.40 -15.01 2.82
CA MET A 465 -7.04 -13.60 2.73
C MET A 465 -6.13 -13.20 3.89
N ILE A 466 -4.92 -12.82 3.58
CA ILE A 466 -3.98 -12.21 4.53
C ILE A 466 -4.07 -10.70 4.33
N SER A 467 -4.39 -9.94 5.38
CA SER A 467 -4.40 -8.48 5.33
C SER A 467 -3.94 -7.87 6.66
N SER A 468 -3.21 -6.78 6.55
CA SER A 468 -2.84 -5.91 7.67
C SER A 468 -3.97 -4.93 8.02
N GLU A 469 -4.94 -4.72 7.11
CA GLU A 469 -6.08 -3.83 7.31
C GLU A 469 -7.24 -4.60 7.99
N LEU A 470 -7.40 -4.46 9.31
CA LEU A 470 -8.47 -5.13 10.07
C LEU A 470 -9.88 -4.89 9.50
N PRO A 471 -10.25 -3.67 9.03
CA PRO A 471 -11.55 -3.46 8.41
C PRO A 471 -11.81 -4.34 7.17
N GLU A 472 -10.78 -4.70 6.41
CA GLU A 472 -10.92 -5.60 5.25
C GLU A 472 -11.28 -7.02 5.70
N LEU A 473 -10.57 -7.52 6.72
CA LEU A 473 -10.84 -8.85 7.26
C LEU A 473 -12.25 -8.93 7.86
N LEU A 474 -12.65 -7.93 8.63
CA LEU A 474 -13.98 -7.84 9.23
C LEU A 474 -15.11 -7.71 8.20
N GLY A 475 -14.83 -7.04 7.04
CA GLY A 475 -15.81 -6.80 6.00
C GLY A 475 -15.91 -7.92 4.95
N MET A 476 -14.85 -8.71 4.77
CA MET A 476 -14.76 -9.68 3.67
C MET A 476 -14.74 -11.14 4.12
N CYS A 477 -14.23 -11.44 5.32
CA CYS A 477 -14.02 -12.82 5.75
C CYS A 477 -15.24 -13.40 6.49
N ASP A 478 -15.40 -14.70 6.45
CA ASP A 478 -16.37 -15.45 7.27
C ASP A 478 -15.81 -15.75 8.65
N ARG A 479 -14.54 -16.19 8.70
CA ARG A 479 -13.76 -16.47 9.91
C ARG A 479 -12.40 -15.80 9.83
N ILE A 480 -11.82 -15.49 10.98
CA ILE A 480 -10.53 -14.84 11.11
C ILE A 480 -9.65 -15.64 12.07
N TYR A 481 -8.49 -16.06 11.57
CA TYR A 481 -7.38 -16.56 12.37
C TYR A 481 -6.46 -15.41 12.75
N VAL A 482 -6.00 -15.37 13.99
CA VAL A 482 -5.07 -14.36 14.49
C VAL A 482 -3.72 -15.02 14.71
N MET A 483 -2.69 -14.53 14.05
CA MET A 483 -1.30 -14.98 14.20
C MET A 483 -0.49 -14.00 15.04
N ASN A 484 0.33 -14.52 15.93
CA ASN A 484 1.40 -13.78 16.59
C ASN A 484 2.64 -14.67 16.76
N GLU A 485 3.84 -14.12 16.50
CA GLU A 485 5.13 -14.82 16.65
C GLU A 485 5.15 -16.25 16.04
N GLY A 486 4.60 -16.37 14.84
CA GLY A 486 4.54 -17.63 14.09
C GLY A 486 3.48 -18.62 14.53
N SER A 487 2.68 -18.34 15.55
CA SER A 487 1.65 -19.23 16.09
C SER A 487 0.24 -18.67 15.90
N LEU A 488 -0.76 -19.54 15.77
CA LEU A 488 -2.17 -19.14 15.86
C LEU A 488 -2.55 -18.93 17.32
N VAL A 489 -3.03 -17.72 17.64
CA VAL A 489 -3.38 -17.31 19.01
C VAL A 489 -4.89 -17.20 19.24
N ALA A 490 -5.67 -17.07 18.16
CA ALA A 490 -7.13 -17.09 18.21
C ALA A 490 -7.74 -17.48 16.86
N GLU A 491 -8.99 -17.96 16.92
CA GLU A 491 -9.92 -18.14 15.81
C GLU A 491 -11.24 -17.49 16.20
N MET A 492 -11.86 -16.73 15.28
CA MET A 492 -13.10 -15.98 15.53
C MET A 492 -14.00 -16.03 14.29
N GLU A 493 -15.31 -16.20 14.49
CA GLU A 493 -16.30 -15.88 13.46
C GLU A 493 -16.29 -14.36 13.20
N SER A 494 -16.35 -13.93 11.94
CA SER A 494 -16.28 -12.50 11.61
C SER A 494 -17.41 -11.68 12.27
N ALA A 495 -18.59 -12.26 12.42
CA ALA A 495 -19.73 -11.62 13.10
C ALA A 495 -19.46 -11.29 14.59
N GLU A 496 -18.54 -12.00 15.22
CA GLU A 496 -18.16 -11.79 16.63
C GLU A 496 -16.83 -11.05 16.79
N ALA A 497 -16.05 -10.92 15.71
CA ALA A 497 -14.76 -10.29 15.72
C ALA A 497 -14.88 -8.75 15.77
N THR A 498 -14.01 -8.14 16.56
CA THR A 498 -13.81 -6.67 16.57
C THR A 498 -12.31 -6.38 16.59
N GLN A 499 -11.93 -5.18 16.21
CA GLN A 499 -10.53 -4.77 16.25
C GLN A 499 -9.93 -4.96 17.64
N GLU A 500 -10.69 -4.60 18.70
CA GLU A 500 -10.24 -4.72 20.09
C GLU A 500 -10.03 -6.20 20.50
N LYS A 501 -10.91 -7.11 20.06
CA LYS A 501 -10.77 -8.54 20.36
C LYS A 501 -9.55 -9.15 19.67
N ILE A 502 -9.30 -8.77 18.41
CA ILE A 502 -8.13 -9.21 17.65
C ILE A 502 -6.85 -8.72 18.32
N MET A 503 -6.77 -7.43 18.64
CA MET A 503 -5.61 -6.85 19.35
C MET A 503 -5.43 -7.45 20.75
N ALA A 504 -6.52 -7.68 21.48
CA ALA A 504 -6.44 -8.33 22.79
C ALA A 504 -5.90 -9.77 22.70
N ALA A 505 -6.20 -10.52 21.63
CA ALA A 505 -5.66 -11.86 21.41
C ALA A 505 -4.14 -11.82 21.18
N ILE A 506 -3.65 -10.85 20.38
CA ILE A 506 -2.23 -10.62 20.14
C ILE A 506 -1.51 -10.29 21.47
N LEU A 507 -1.98 -9.28 22.21
CA LEU A 507 -1.34 -8.81 23.45
C LEU A 507 -1.35 -9.83 24.60
N ARG A 508 -2.34 -10.73 24.63
CA ARG A 508 -2.39 -11.81 25.65
C ARG A 508 -1.36 -12.90 25.38
N SER A 509 -1.01 -13.15 24.13
CA SER A 509 0.02 -14.11 23.76
C SER A 509 1.41 -13.64 24.17
N ASP A 510 1.71 -12.34 24.03
CA ASP A 510 2.99 -11.75 24.44
C ASP A 510 3.26 -11.95 25.95
N LYS A 511 2.22 -11.83 26.78
CA LYS A 511 2.35 -12.08 28.23
C LYS A 511 2.63 -13.54 28.59
N LYS A 512 2.23 -14.50 27.75
CA LYS A 512 2.53 -15.92 27.98
C LYS A 512 3.96 -16.26 27.54
N SER A 513 4.46 -15.68 26.44
CA SER A 513 5.84 -15.89 25.98
C SER A 513 6.86 -15.34 26.97
N VAL A 514 6.65 -14.13 27.50
CA VAL A 514 7.53 -13.54 28.53
C VAL A 514 7.58 -14.38 29.82
N THR A 515 6.47 -15.03 30.19
CA THR A 515 6.41 -15.87 31.40
C THR A 515 7.11 -17.22 31.21
N VAL A 516 7.17 -17.75 29.99
CA VAL A 516 7.87 -18.99 29.64
C VAL A 516 9.38 -18.73 29.57
N GLU A 517 9.83 -17.67 28.89
CA GLU A 517 11.25 -17.31 28.83
C GLU A 517 11.86 -17.02 30.21
N GLN A 518 11.09 -16.42 31.14
CA GLN A 518 11.53 -16.21 32.53
C GLN A 518 11.64 -17.51 33.33
N LYS A 519 10.80 -18.51 33.03
CA LYS A 519 10.91 -19.83 33.66
C LYS A 519 12.06 -20.65 33.13
N ASP A 520 12.25 -20.66 31.80
CA ASP A 520 13.34 -21.38 31.15
C ASP A 520 14.70 -20.79 31.53
N ALA A 521 14.81 -19.45 31.73
CA ALA A 521 16.01 -18.80 32.23
C ALA A 521 16.31 -19.14 33.71
N GLN A 522 15.27 -19.31 34.54
CA GLN A 522 15.44 -19.71 35.94
C GLN A 522 15.79 -21.21 36.10
N GLU A 523 15.31 -22.06 35.19
CA GLU A 523 15.67 -23.51 35.18
C GLU A 523 17.06 -23.76 34.57
N ALA A 524 17.59 -22.84 33.75
CA ALA A 524 18.94 -22.93 33.20
C ALA A 524 20.02 -22.38 34.17
N GLU A 525 19.65 -21.60 35.19
CA GLU A 525 20.55 -21.11 36.26
C GLU A 525 20.51 -21.98 37.53
N ALA A 526 19.63 -22.99 37.63
CA ALA A 526 19.54 -23.94 38.74
C ALA A 526 20.17 -25.26 38.36
#